data_24717a5c57432cba3819ad185159d54b
#
_entry.id   24717a5c57432cba3819ad185159d54b
#
_cell.length_a   1.000
_cell.length_b   1.000
_cell.length_c   1.000
_cell.angle_alpha   90.00
_cell.angle_beta   90.00
_cell.angle_gamma   90.00
#
_symmetry.space_group_name_H-M   'P 1'
#
loop_
_entity.id
_entity.type
_entity.pdbx_description
1 polymer ?
#
loop_
_entity_poly.entity_id
_entity_poly.type
_entity_poly.pdbx_seq_one_letter_code
_entity_poly.pdbx_strand_id
1 'polypeptide(L)'
;VSAFRHVLVEMDEKTKDEQWTILKDSKLPLSVVIDSGGKSLHGWVRVEAANKEEWGERRDVVYRHLEALGIDPKNKNASRFSRLAGVMRDGKEQKLLAINVGVVNWDAFTDYLESQDMPQEFTLQSIIDYDPENDPDNLIGDRWIRRGSSVLFVGQSGCGKSSMAFYQGLRWAIGSDWFGCQPVRPLKVAYVQAENDIADQHDALKGAAQMVFGSDWQNGLRRADMLFFREAVRTGVDFTTMLRRLIRKTKVDIVYIDPLLSYIGGNPSDIEVCANFTRHLLQPIMMETGVVIVLVHHFPKPKGKDDKPESVADMAYSGFGSSDLTNWAREVIVLKEVGFNQPRRFMLGMAKRGDRSGLKDKNGNKTGSIVIQRGVGTISWDYAPPEVFVVDKAASKKPWGGRPRR
;
A
#
# COMPACT_ATOMS: atom_id res chain seq x y z
N VAL A 1 36.63 11.38 30.12
CA VAL A 1 36.29 10.00 29.69
C VAL A 1 37.59 9.35 29.26
N SER A 2 37.94 8.23 29.88
CA SER A 2 39.18 7.50 29.61
C SER A 2 39.02 6.36 28.60
N ALA A 3 37.78 5.98 28.31
CA ALA A 3 37.44 4.94 27.32
C ALA A 3 36.05 5.18 26.75
N PHE A 4 35.90 4.91 25.46
CA PHE A 4 34.67 5.12 24.68
C PHE A 4 33.99 3.79 24.34
N ARG A 5 33.60 3.03 25.39
CA ARG A 5 33.12 1.64 25.23
C ARG A 5 31.64 1.48 25.01
N HIS A 6 30.81 2.38 25.55
CA HIS A 6 29.37 2.21 25.56
C HIS A 6 28.62 3.49 25.14
N VAL A 7 27.46 3.29 24.56
CA VAL A 7 26.43 4.31 24.36
C VAL A 7 25.24 3.94 25.24
N LEU A 8 24.68 4.93 25.96
CA LEU A 8 23.47 4.75 26.76
C LEU A 8 22.24 4.97 25.89
N VAL A 9 21.27 4.06 25.99
CA VAL A 9 19.95 4.19 25.38
C VAL A 9 18.85 4.06 26.43
N GLU A 10 17.83 4.90 26.34
CA GLU A 10 16.62 4.87 27.19
C GLU A 10 15.41 5.42 26.41
N MET A 11 14.19 5.12 26.88
CA MET A 11 12.94 5.51 26.22
C MET A 11 11.90 5.88 27.28
N ASP A 12 11.70 7.18 27.55
CA ASP A 12 10.85 7.66 28.65
C ASP A 12 9.35 7.63 28.34
N GLU A 13 8.94 7.55 27.08
CA GLU A 13 7.53 7.65 26.64
C GLU A 13 6.85 6.28 26.46
N LYS A 14 7.58 5.19 26.69
CA LYS A 14 7.07 3.81 26.54
C LYS A 14 7.00 3.08 27.85
N THR A 15 6.10 2.10 27.96
CA THR A 15 6.07 1.19 29.11
C THR A 15 7.34 0.34 29.17
N LYS A 16 7.70 -0.16 30.34
CA LYS A 16 8.92 -1.00 30.49
C LYS A 16 8.87 -2.27 29.66
N ASP A 17 7.70 -2.86 29.47
CA ASP A 17 7.52 -4.06 28.62
C ASP A 17 7.76 -3.75 27.14
N GLU A 18 7.29 -2.60 26.68
CA GLU A 18 7.59 -2.13 25.31
C GLU A 18 9.07 -1.81 25.14
N GLN A 19 9.69 -1.13 26.11
CA GLN A 19 11.13 -0.84 26.11
C GLN A 19 11.94 -2.11 26.07
N TRP A 20 11.59 -3.12 26.87
CA TRP A 20 12.25 -4.41 26.88
C TRP A 20 12.16 -5.12 25.53
N THR A 21 10.96 -5.16 24.95
CA THR A 21 10.73 -5.77 23.62
C THR A 21 11.59 -5.09 22.57
N ILE A 22 11.59 -3.76 22.55
CA ILE A 22 12.41 -2.98 21.59
C ILE A 22 13.89 -3.27 21.77
N LEU A 23 14.41 -3.23 23.00
CA LEU A 23 15.83 -3.47 23.26
C LEU A 23 16.25 -4.89 22.86
N LYS A 24 15.42 -5.89 23.16
CA LYS A 24 15.66 -7.29 22.79
C LYS A 24 15.68 -7.50 21.28
N ASP A 25 14.72 -6.89 20.57
CA ASP A 25 14.51 -7.11 19.13
C ASP A 25 15.40 -6.22 18.26
N SER A 26 16.01 -5.16 18.84
CA SER A 26 16.86 -4.20 18.12
C SER A 26 18.16 -4.78 17.56
N LYS A 27 18.58 -5.97 18.01
CA LYS A 27 19.88 -6.59 17.68
C LYS A 27 21.11 -5.79 18.12
N LEU A 28 20.92 -4.70 18.87
CA LEU A 28 22.04 -3.95 19.44
C LEU A 28 22.88 -4.84 20.37
N PRO A 29 24.22 -4.69 20.40
CA PRO A 29 25.09 -5.45 21.31
C PRO A 29 25.02 -4.87 22.73
N LEU A 30 23.94 -5.17 23.44
CA LEU A 30 23.70 -4.65 24.78
C LEU A 30 24.53 -5.42 25.81
N SER A 31 25.50 -4.76 26.44
CA SER A 31 26.29 -5.33 27.56
C SER A 31 25.42 -5.57 28.77
N VAL A 32 24.53 -4.62 29.07
CA VAL A 32 23.71 -4.61 30.28
C VAL A 32 22.38 -3.92 29.99
N VAL A 33 21.29 -4.43 30.57
CA VAL A 33 20.01 -3.75 30.68
C VAL A 33 19.62 -3.63 32.14
N ILE A 34 19.36 -2.41 32.59
CA ILE A 34 19.04 -2.08 33.98
C ILE A 34 17.70 -1.41 34.08
N ASP A 35 16.84 -1.88 34.99
CA ASP A 35 15.66 -1.13 35.42
C ASP A 35 16.12 0.05 36.30
N SER A 36 15.80 1.27 35.88
CA SER A 36 16.17 2.48 36.59
C SER A 36 15.48 2.68 37.95
N GLY A 37 14.54 1.80 38.31
CA GLY A 37 13.61 1.99 39.44
C GLY A 37 12.58 3.08 39.20
N GLY A 38 12.62 3.77 38.06
CA GLY A 38 11.70 4.81 37.60
C GLY A 38 10.84 4.36 36.41
N LYS A 39 10.82 5.21 35.35
CA LYS A 39 10.02 5.00 34.14
C LYS A 39 10.76 4.21 33.07
N SER A 40 12.10 4.29 33.03
CA SER A 40 12.89 3.79 31.90
C SER A 40 13.75 2.58 32.23
N LEU A 41 14.03 1.79 31.21
CA LEU A 41 15.12 0.83 31.15
C LEU A 41 16.34 1.51 30.55
N HIS A 42 17.52 1.27 31.14
CA HIS A 42 18.80 1.74 30.64
C HIS A 42 19.51 0.60 29.91
N GLY A 43 19.75 0.73 28.62
CA GLY A 43 20.55 -0.19 27.82
C GLY A 43 21.97 0.38 27.61
N TRP A 44 23.00 -0.42 27.86
CA TRP A 44 24.38 -0.05 27.57
C TRP A 44 24.83 -0.76 26.30
N VAL A 45 24.81 -0.06 25.19
CA VAL A 45 25.23 -0.58 23.89
C VAL A 45 26.75 -0.59 23.80
N ARG A 46 27.35 -1.75 23.59
CA ARG A 46 28.79 -1.92 23.39
C ARG A 46 29.21 -1.37 22.04
N VAL A 47 29.95 -0.29 22.00
CA VAL A 47 30.46 0.32 20.77
C VAL A 47 31.99 0.22 20.65
N GLU A 48 32.73 0.12 21.76
CA GLU A 48 34.20 -0.10 21.82
C GLU A 48 35.00 0.78 20.85
N ALA A 49 34.68 2.07 20.82
CA ALA A 49 35.31 3.02 19.92
C ALA A 49 36.72 3.37 20.39
N ALA A 50 37.66 3.55 19.48
CA ALA A 50 39.05 3.87 19.76
C ALA A 50 39.22 5.30 20.29
N ASN A 51 38.36 6.23 19.88
CA ASN A 51 38.43 7.64 20.25
C ASN A 51 37.01 8.25 20.31
N LYS A 52 36.96 9.55 20.66
CA LYS A 52 35.71 10.29 20.82
C LYS A 52 34.94 10.49 19.49
N GLU A 53 35.65 10.66 18.41
CA GLU A 53 35.08 10.90 17.08
C GLU A 53 34.37 9.64 16.61
N GLU A 54 35.04 8.50 16.60
CA GLU A 54 34.48 7.20 16.27
C GLU A 54 33.30 6.83 17.19
N TRP A 55 33.39 7.15 18.47
CA TRP A 55 32.30 6.98 19.42
C TRP A 55 31.07 7.81 19.00
N GLY A 56 31.30 9.04 18.54
CA GLY A 56 30.26 9.92 18.02
C GLY A 56 29.53 9.33 16.81
N GLU A 57 30.29 8.78 15.87
CA GLU A 57 29.74 8.11 14.68
C GLU A 57 28.91 6.87 15.05
N ARG A 58 29.48 5.99 15.89
CA ARG A 58 28.79 4.77 16.36
C ARG A 58 27.54 5.09 17.18
N ARG A 59 27.60 6.13 18.04
CA ARG A 59 26.44 6.66 18.75
C ARG A 59 25.33 7.08 17.76
N ASP A 60 25.67 7.82 16.71
CA ASP A 60 24.69 8.32 15.76
C ASP A 60 24.04 7.19 14.94
N VAL A 61 24.79 6.11 14.67
CA VAL A 61 24.23 4.87 14.10
C VAL A 61 23.21 4.24 15.05
N VAL A 62 23.55 4.07 16.35
CA VAL A 62 22.63 3.52 17.36
C VAL A 62 21.35 4.36 17.46
N TYR A 63 21.51 5.68 17.54
CA TYR A 63 20.37 6.58 17.69
C TYR A 63 19.47 6.58 16.44
N ARG A 64 20.04 6.57 15.24
CA ARG A 64 19.30 6.47 14.00
C ARG A 64 18.51 5.15 13.90
N HIS A 65 19.13 4.05 14.31
CA HIS A 65 18.49 2.73 14.34
C HIS A 65 17.27 2.68 15.27
N LEU A 66 17.32 3.40 16.41
CA LEU A 66 16.23 3.45 17.39
C LEU A 66 15.29 4.67 17.24
N GLU A 67 15.56 5.61 16.34
CA GLU A 67 14.80 6.87 16.23
C GLU A 67 13.29 6.63 16.01
N ALA A 68 12.95 5.79 15.06
CA ALA A 68 11.55 5.42 14.78
C ALA A 68 10.88 4.62 15.92
N LEU A 69 11.68 4.11 16.86
CA LEU A 69 11.24 3.30 18.00
C LEU A 69 11.08 4.11 19.28
N GLY A 70 11.40 5.42 19.25
CA GLY A 70 11.15 6.37 20.34
C GLY A 70 12.26 6.45 21.39
N ILE A 71 13.54 6.38 20.96
CA ILE A 71 14.69 6.66 21.83
C ILE A 71 14.66 8.12 22.32
N ASP A 72 15.05 8.35 23.59
CA ASP A 72 15.26 9.72 24.09
C ASP A 72 16.50 10.35 23.46
N PRO A 73 16.36 11.43 22.67
CA PRO A 73 17.48 12.05 21.96
C PRO A 73 18.44 12.81 22.89
N LYS A 74 18.10 12.99 24.18
CA LYS A 74 18.89 13.81 25.13
C LYS A 74 20.16 13.13 25.65
N ASN A 75 20.31 11.82 25.47
CA ASN A 75 21.42 11.04 26.06
C ASN A 75 22.62 10.86 25.13
N LYS A 76 22.87 11.80 24.21
CA LYS A 76 23.95 11.73 23.20
C LYS A 76 25.35 12.14 23.75
N ASN A 77 25.52 12.26 25.07
CA ASN A 77 26.79 12.70 25.68
C ASN A 77 27.63 11.51 26.15
N ALA A 78 28.89 11.47 25.78
CA ALA A 78 29.85 10.43 26.17
C ALA A 78 30.08 10.30 27.68
N SER A 79 29.85 11.37 28.45
CA SER A 79 29.97 11.41 29.91
C SER A 79 28.64 11.24 30.63
N ARG A 80 27.60 10.75 29.95
CA ARG A 80 26.27 10.54 30.54
C ARG A 80 26.34 9.49 31.65
N PHE A 81 25.80 9.84 32.81
CA PHE A 81 25.64 8.90 33.92
C PHE A 81 24.47 7.98 33.66
N SER A 82 24.68 6.70 33.88
CA SER A 82 23.63 5.68 33.88
C SER A 82 23.33 5.21 35.31
N ARG A 83 22.35 4.32 35.42
CA ARG A 83 22.00 3.69 36.68
C ARG A 83 22.91 2.52 36.99
N LEU A 84 23.15 2.30 38.28
CA LEU A 84 23.96 1.18 38.77
C LEU A 84 23.02 0.13 39.41
N ALA A 85 23.05 -1.08 38.90
CA ALA A 85 22.26 -2.18 39.46
C ALA A 85 22.64 -2.50 40.91
N GLY A 86 21.66 -2.87 41.73
CA GLY A 86 21.83 -3.20 43.14
C GLY A 86 21.83 -1.98 44.08
N VAL A 87 21.63 -0.77 43.55
CA VAL A 87 21.60 0.45 44.37
C VAL A 87 20.15 0.91 44.59
N MET A 88 19.84 1.30 45.83
CA MET A 88 18.55 1.94 46.18
C MET A 88 18.55 3.42 45.83
N ARG A 89 17.49 3.91 45.20
CA ARG A 89 17.26 5.32 44.95
C ARG A 89 15.80 5.68 45.22
N ASP A 90 15.55 6.67 46.03
CA ASP A 90 14.21 7.14 46.36
C ASP A 90 13.28 5.99 46.80
N GLY A 91 13.82 5.05 47.58
CA GLY A 91 13.09 3.86 48.04
C GLY A 91 12.85 2.76 47.00
N LYS A 92 13.42 2.89 45.80
CA LYS A 92 13.29 1.92 44.71
C LYS A 92 14.64 1.30 44.36
N GLU A 93 14.66 0.00 44.21
CA GLU A 93 15.84 -0.76 43.78
C GLU A 93 16.07 -0.62 42.29
N GLN A 94 17.29 -0.36 41.87
CA GLN A 94 17.73 -0.41 40.48
C GLN A 94 18.19 -1.85 40.19
N LYS A 95 17.44 -2.54 39.30
CA LYS A 95 17.63 -3.97 39.09
C LYS A 95 18.37 -4.26 37.80
N LEU A 96 19.33 -5.17 37.87
CA LEU A 96 19.88 -5.81 36.69
C LEU A 96 18.81 -6.72 36.05
N LEU A 97 18.43 -6.43 34.82
CA LEU A 97 17.45 -7.27 34.11
C LEU A 97 18.10 -8.32 33.22
N ALA A 98 19.16 -7.92 32.50
CA ALA A 98 19.85 -8.83 31.59
C ALA A 98 21.27 -8.35 31.29
N ILE A 99 22.11 -9.29 30.83
CA ILE A 99 23.46 -9.05 30.31
C ILE A 99 23.58 -9.73 28.93
N ASN A 100 24.42 -9.16 28.06
CA ASN A 100 24.73 -9.69 26.72
C ASN A 100 23.44 -10.01 25.91
N VAL A 101 22.60 -8.98 25.72
CA VAL A 101 21.38 -9.07 24.90
C VAL A 101 21.69 -8.60 23.48
N GLY A 102 21.06 -9.22 22.48
CA GLY A 102 21.25 -8.91 21.06
C GLY A 102 22.48 -9.61 20.48
N VAL A 103 23.19 -8.93 19.56
CA VAL A 103 24.39 -9.49 18.94
C VAL A 103 25.62 -9.36 19.83
N VAL A 104 26.68 -10.13 19.52
CA VAL A 104 27.84 -10.28 20.44
C VAL A 104 28.72 -9.03 20.55
N ASN A 105 28.90 -8.25 19.49
CA ASN A 105 29.76 -7.07 19.44
C ASN A 105 29.30 -6.07 18.38
N TRP A 106 30.04 -4.97 18.23
CA TRP A 106 29.76 -3.93 17.27
C TRP A 106 29.84 -4.41 15.82
N ASP A 107 30.83 -5.23 15.47
CA ASP A 107 31.01 -5.74 14.11
C ASP A 107 29.81 -6.62 13.69
N ALA A 108 29.35 -7.50 14.56
CA ALA A 108 28.14 -8.29 14.31
C ALA A 108 26.87 -7.43 14.17
N PHE A 109 26.84 -6.25 14.82
CA PHE A 109 25.75 -5.30 14.63
C PHE A 109 25.85 -4.56 13.29
N THR A 110 27.03 -4.16 12.87
CA THR A 110 27.24 -3.57 11.52
C THR A 110 26.92 -4.57 10.42
N ASP A 111 27.36 -5.82 10.55
CA ASP A 111 27.00 -6.90 9.62
C ASP A 111 25.47 -7.10 9.55
N TYR A 112 24.80 -7.03 10.71
CA TYR A 112 23.33 -7.09 10.74
C TYR A 112 22.70 -5.90 10.00
N LEU A 113 23.18 -4.66 10.21
CA LEU A 113 22.67 -3.50 9.50
C LEU A 113 22.90 -3.61 7.99
N GLU A 114 24.10 -4.01 7.59
CA GLU A 114 24.42 -4.24 6.18
C GLU A 114 23.53 -5.32 5.57
N SER A 115 23.25 -6.40 6.31
CA SER A 115 22.34 -7.46 5.86
C SER A 115 20.90 -6.98 5.65
N GLN A 116 20.46 -5.92 6.38
CA GLN A 116 19.13 -5.33 6.17
C GLN A 116 19.07 -4.48 4.89
N ASP A 117 20.20 -3.92 4.47
CA ASP A 117 20.31 -3.11 3.25
C ASP A 117 20.58 -3.97 2.00
N MET A 118 20.94 -5.26 2.18
CA MET A 118 21.16 -6.17 1.06
C MET A 118 19.84 -6.55 0.39
N PRO A 119 19.81 -6.62 -0.95
CA PRO A 119 18.65 -7.12 -1.66
C PRO A 119 18.37 -8.59 -1.28
N GLN A 120 17.10 -8.97 -1.29
CA GLN A 120 16.70 -10.36 -1.05
C GLN A 120 17.32 -11.28 -2.09
N GLU A 121 18.14 -12.23 -1.67
CA GLU A 121 18.68 -13.26 -2.53
C GLU A 121 17.68 -14.39 -2.76
N PHE A 122 17.51 -14.78 -4.01
CA PHE A 122 16.83 -16.01 -4.42
C PHE A 122 17.85 -16.98 -4.95
N THR A 123 18.10 -18.07 -4.25
CA THR A 123 18.96 -19.13 -4.77
C THR A 123 18.29 -19.83 -5.95
N LEU A 124 19.10 -20.39 -6.86
CA LEU A 124 18.55 -21.15 -7.99
C LEU A 124 17.63 -22.29 -7.51
N GLN A 125 18.01 -22.96 -6.43
CA GLN A 125 17.20 -24.02 -5.83
C GLN A 125 15.85 -23.51 -5.34
N SER A 126 15.80 -22.36 -4.64
CA SER A 126 14.53 -21.79 -4.18
C SER A 126 13.61 -21.37 -5.34
N ILE A 127 14.20 -21.02 -6.51
CA ILE A 127 13.41 -20.71 -7.71
C ILE A 127 12.87 -21.99 -8.35
N ILE A 128 13.66 -23.07 -8.37
CA ILE A 128 13.26 -24.37 -8.93
C ILE A 128 12.16 -25.01 -8.06
N ASP A 129 12.30 -24.93 -6.74
CA ASP A 129 11.36 -25.53 -5.77
C ASP A 129 10.09 -24.69 -5.53
N TYR A 130 10.01 -23.51 -6.16
CA TYR A 130 8.85 -22.65 -6.00
C TYR A 130 7.59 -23.31 -6.54
N ASP A 131 6.58 -23.47 -5.65
CA ASP A 131 5.26 -23.99 -6.00
C ASP A 131 4.28 -22.84 -6.30
N PRO A 132 3.95 -22.61 -7.57
CA PRO A 132 3.05 -21.52 -7.95
C PRO A 132 1.60 -21.73 -7.53
N GLU A 133 1.17 -22.95 -7.26
CA GLU A 133 -0.21 -23.26 -6.85
C GLU A 133 -0.45 -23.01 -5.37
N ASN A 134 0.60 -23.13 -4.56
CA ASN A 134 0.57 -22.90 -3.12
C ASN A 134 1.36 -21.65 -2.71
N ASP A 135 1.39 -20.61 -3.56
CA ASP A 135 2.05 -19.34 -3.25
C ASP A 135 1.36 -18.63 -2.08
N PRO A 136 2.00 -18.52 -0.89
CA PRO A 136 1.39 -17.90 0.29
C PRO A 136 1.15 -16.40 0.14
N ASP A 137 1.82 -15.77 -0.82
CA ASP A 137 1.65 -14.35 -1.12
C ASP A 137 0.52 -14.09 -2.11
N ASN A 138 -0.04 -15.12 -2.74
CA ASN A 138 -1.16 -14.94 -3.66
C ASN A 138 -2.40 -14.46 -2.89
N LEU A 139 -3.02 -13.39 -3.38
CA LEU A 139 -4.27 -12.86 -2.83
C LEU A 139 -5.44 -13.00 -3.81
N ILE A 140 -5.21 -12.78 -5.10
CA ILE A 140 -6.30 -12.75 -6.10
C ILE A 140 -5.82 -13.32 -7.43
N GLY A 141 -6.67 -14.15 -8.03
CA GLY A 141 -6.43 -14.76 -9.34
C GLY A 141 -5.27 -15.75 -9.35
N ASP A 142 -4.68 -15.99 -10.51
CA ASP A 142 -3.44 -16.77 -10.66
C ASP A 142 -2.22 -15.86 -10.41
N ARG A 143 -1.98 -15.53 -9.13
CA ARG A 143 -0.89 -14.61 -8.75
C ARG A 143 -0.98 -13.27 -9.50
N TRP A 144 -2.21 -12.86 -9.82
CA TRP A 144 -2.47 -11.57 -10.42
C TRP A 144 -2.16 -10.45 -9.42
N ILE A 145 -2.79 -10.49 -8.24
CA ILE A 145 -2.46 -9.61 -7.14
C ILE A 145 -1.86 -10.45 -6.00
N ARG A 146 -0.62 -10.14 -5.65
CA ARG A 146 0.13 -10.76 -4.56
C ARG A 146 0.35 -9.74 -3.44
N ARG A 147 0.76 -10.19 -2.27
CA ARG A 147 1.23 -9.30 -1.20
C ARG A 147 2.29 -8.35 -1.73
N GLY A 148 2.21 -7.08 -1.32
CA GLY A 148 3.11 -6.04 -1.79
C GLY A 148 2.92 -5.63 -3.26
N SER A 149 1.80 -5.99 -3.91
CA SER A 149 1.50 -5.53 -5.28
C SER A 149 1.01 -4.10 -5.30
N SER A 150 1.40 -3.38 -6.37
CA SER A 150 0.90 -2.04 -6.71
C SER A 150 -0.16 -2.16 -7.80
N VAL A 151 -1.32 -1.57 -7.58
CA VAL A 151 -2.44 -1.56 -8.53
C VAL A 151 -2.79 -0.11 -8.86
N LEU A 152 -2.93 0.20 -10.13
CA LEU A 152 -3.43 1.48 -10.61
C LEU A 152 -4.83 1.29 -11.18
N PHE A 153 -5.83 1.92 -10.57
CA PHE A 153 -7.21 1.90 -11.05
C PHE A 153 -7.55 3.25 -11.68
N VAL A 154 -7.76 3.24 -12.97
CA VAL A 154 -7.88 4.44 -13.78
C VAL A 154 -9.19 4.54 -14.54
N GLY A 155 -9.61 5.76 -14.80
CA GLY A 155 -10.79 6.06 -15.61
C GLY A 155 -11.10 7.54 -15.61
N GLN A 156 -12.02 7.97 -16.48
CA GLN A 156 -12.45 9.37 -16.58
C GLN A 156 -13.07 9.87 -15.27
N SER A 157 -12.99 11.19 -15.03
CA SER A 157 -13.70 11.79 -13.90
C SER A 157 -15.21 11.56 -14.03
N GLY A 158 -15.88 11.20 -12.92
CA GLY A 158 -17.32 10.95 -12.89
C GLY A 158 -17.79 9.63 -13.53
N CYS A 159 -16.88 8.75 -13.94
CA CYS A 159 -17.26 7.45 -14.50
C CYS A 159 -17.65 6.39 -13.45
N GLY A 160 -17.48 6.71 -12.15
CA GLY A 160 -17.90 5.82 -11.05
C GLY A 160 -16.79 4.92 -10.50
N LYS A 161 -15.51 5.31 -10.64
CA LYS A 161 -14.36 4.54 -10.11
C LYS A 161 -14.47 4.21 -8.62
N SER A 162 -14.80 5.21 -7.79
CA SER A 162 -14.92 5.02 -6.34
C SER A 162 -16.00 3.99 -5.99
N SER A 163 -17.18 4.07 -6.64
CA SER A 163 -18.25 3.08 -6.43
C SER A 163 -17.88 1.69 -6.95
N MET A 164 -17.14 1.61 -8.07
CA MET A 164 -16.61 0.33 -8.56
C MET A 164 -15.56 -0.23 -7.62
N ALA A 165 -14.66 0.60 -7.07
CA ALA A 165 -13.68 0.19 -6.06
C ALA A 165 -14.37 -0.35 -4.81
N PHE A 166 -15.47 0.27 -4.34
CA PHE A 166 -16.27 -0.25 -3.23
C PHE A 166 -16.91 -1.59 -3.54
N TYR A 167 -17.48 -1.75 -4.74
CA TYR A 167 -18.02 -3.04 -5.15
C TYR A 167 -16.94 -4.13 -5.23
N GLN A 168 -15.81 -3.82 -5.82
CA GLN A 168 -14.63 -4.71 -5.88
C GLN A 168 -14.16 -5.13 -4.48
N GLY A 169 -13.92 -4.16 -3.61
CA GLY A 169 -13.43 -4.44 -2.26
C GLY A 169 -14.44 -5.19 -1.40
N LEU A 170 -15.76 -4.92 -1.56
CA LEU A 170 -16.80 -5.68 -0.88
C LEU A 170 -16.79 -7.16 -1.30
N ARG A 171 -16.72 -7.42 -2.61
CA ARG A 171 -16.63 -8.80 -3.14
C ARG A 171 -15.43 -9.53 -2.54
N TRP A 172 -14.26 -8.90 -2.55
CA TRP A 172 -13.05 -9.49 -2.00
C TRP A 172 -13.06 -9.61 -0.46
N ALA A 173 -13.69 -8.66 0.24
CA ALA A 173 -13.81 -8.72 1.70
C ALA A 173 -14.68 -9.88 2.20
N ILE A 174 -15.62 -10.34 1.38
CA ILE A 174 -16.45 -11.52 1.69
C ILE A 174 -15.93 -12.81 1.03
N GLY A 175 -14.78 -12.79 0.37
CA GLY A 175 -14.21 -13.94 -0.30
C GLY A 175 -14.89 -14.32 -1.62
N SER A 176 -15.67 -13.42 -2.22
CA SER A 176 -16.37 -13.65 -3.48
C SER A 176 -15.60 -13.07 -4.66
N ASP A 177 -15.79 -13.65 -5.84
CA ASP A 177 -15.19 -13.16 -7.06
C ASP A 177 -15.78 -11.81 -7.50
N TRP A 178 -14.94 -10.96 -8.07
CA TRP A 178 -15.33 -9.73 -8.75
C TRP A 178 -15.16 -9.94 -10.26
N PHE A 179 -16.26 -10.20 -10.96
CA PHE A 179 -16.27 -10.54 -12.40
C PHE A 179 -15.30 -11.69 -12.76
N GLY A 180 -15.20 -12.71 -11.91
CA GLY A 180 -14.29 -13.83 -12.08
C GLY A 180 -12.92 -13.66 -11.40
N CYS A 181 -12.53 -12.45 -10.99
CA CYS A 181 -11.31 -12.21 -10.23
C CYS A 181 -11.50 -12.68 -8.77
N GLN A 182 -11.17 -13.95 -8.51
CA GLN A 182 -11.45 -14.64 -7.27
C GLN A 182 -10.32 -14.40 -6.25
N PRO A 183 -10.61 -13.93 -5.02
CA PRO A 183 -9.62 -13.93 -3.94
C PRO A 183 -9.45 -15.35 -3.37
N VAL A 184 -8.25 -15.64 -2.87
CA VAL A 184 -7.94 -16.95 -2.24
C VAL A 184 -8.63 -17.15 -0.88
N ARG A 185 -9.06 -16.06 -0.25
CA ARG A 185 -9.80 -15.99 1.03
C ARG A 185 -10.51 -14.66 1.16
N PRO A 186 -11.40 -14.48 2.15
CA PRO A 186 -11.85 -13.13 2.53
C PRO A 186 -10.66 -12.23 2.87
N LEU A 187 -10.65 -11.01 2.33
CA LEU A 187 -9.58 -10.03 2.50
C LEU A 187 -10.02 -8.88 3.40
N LYS A 188 -9.10 -8.36 4.17
CA LYS A 188 -9.31 -7.13 4.94
C LYS A 188 -8.97 -5.91 4.11
N VAL A 189 -9.94 -5.03 3.89
CA VAL A 189 -9.85 -3.92 2.93
C VAL A 189 -9.99 -2.58 3.63
N ALA A 190 -9.16 -1.61 3.28
CA ALA A 190 -9.31 -0.23 3.75
C ALA A 190 -9.44 0.75 2.59
N TYR A 191 -10.18 1.83 2.85
CA TYR A 191 -10.32 2.98 1.94
C TYR A 191 -9.84 4.24 2.64
N VAL A 192 -8.91 4.96 2.01
CA VAL A 192 -8.47 6.29 2.43
C VAL A 192 -8.93 7.27 1.37
N GLN A 193 -9.86 8.16 1.75
CA GLN A 193 -10.54 9.05 0.84
C GLN A 193 -10.48 10.51 1.28
N ALA A 194 -10.29 11.42 0.29
CA ALA A 194 -10.28 12.85 0.53
C ALA A 194 -11.65 13.51 0.29
N GLU A 195 -12.37 13.07 -0.73
CA GLU A 195 -13.50 13.80 -1.31
C GLU A 195 -14.86 13.35 -0.77
N ASN A 196 -15.07 12.03 -0.62
CA ASN A 196 -16.36 11.49 -0.25
C ASN A 196 -16.65 11.63 1.26
N ASP A 197 -17.82 12.14 1.57
CA ASP A 197 -18.34 12.14 2.93
C ASP A 197 -19.06 10.81 3.28
N ILE A 198 -19.68 10.76 4.46
CA ILE A 198 -20.37 9.56 4.93
C ILE A 198 -21.62 9.25 4.11
N ALA A 199 -22.29 10.29 3.56
CA ALA A 199 -23.49 10.11 2.76
C ALA A 199 -23.15 9.50 1.38
N ASP A 200 -22.11 10.02 0.71
CA ASP A 200 -21.61 9.48 -0.55
C ASP A 200 -21.16 8.02 -0.40
N GLN A 201 -20.45 7.73 0.69
CA GLN A 201 -20.01 6.37 1.01
C GLN A 201 -21.20 5.43 1.28
N HIS A 202 -22.22 5.91 2.03
CA HIS A 202 -23.43 5.16 2.31
C HIS A 202 -24.14 4.75 1.02
N ASP A 203 -24.36 5.69 0.10
CA ASP A 203 -25.10 5.42 -1.13
C ASP A 203 -24.34 4.44 -2.04
N ALA A 204 -23.02 4.60 -2.16
CA ALA A 204 -22.19 3.71 -2.96
C ALA A 204 -22.14 2.29 -2.36
N LEU A 205 -21.96 2.17 -1.04
CA LEU A 205 -21.91 0.89 -0.35
C LEU A 205 -23.28 0.19 -0.33
N LYS A 206 -24.37 0.93 -0.11
CA LYS A 206 -25.72 0.39 -0.17
C LYS A 206 -26.02 -0.22 -1.52
N GLY A 207 -25.71 0.48 -2.61
CA GLY A 207 -25.92 -0.04 -3.95
C GLY A 207 -25.12 -1.32 -4.21
N ALA A 208 -23.83 -1.33 -3.88
CA ALA A 208 -22.97 -2.50 -3.99
C ALA A 208 -23.46 -3.67 -3.13
N ALA A 209 -23.86 -3.40 -1.88
CA ALA A 209 -24.29 -4.41 -0.95
C ALA A 209 -25.66 -5.01 -1.31
N GLN A 210 -26.59 -4.20 -1.81
CA GLN A 210 -27.87 -4.69 -2.31
C GLN A 210 -27.73 -5.66 -3.50
N MET A 211 -26.75 -5.43 -4.38
CA MET A 211 -26.43 -6.40 -5.43
C MET A 211 -25.95 -7.74 -4.90
N VAL A 212 -25.14 -7.70 -3.83
CA VAL A 212 -24.49 -8.90 -3.28
C VAL A 212 -25.41 -9.66 -2.33
N PHE A 213 -26.17 -8.96 -1.49
CA PHE A 213 -26.94 -9.53 -0.37
C PHE A 213 -28.45 -9.31 -0.48
N GLY A 214 -28.93 -8.63 -1.52
CA GLY A 214 -30.36 -8.31 -1.68
C GLY A 214 -30.90 -7.45 -0.55
N SER A 215 -32.05 -7.85 0.02
CA SER A 215 -32.70 -7.16 1.13
C SER A 215 -31.92 -7.22 2.46
N ASP A 216 -31.05 -8.23 2.66
CA ASP A 216 -30.22 -8.41 3.85
C ASP A 216 -28.88 -7.65 3.79
N TRP A 217 -28.81 -6.62 2.97
CA TRP A 217 -27.56 -5.91 2.68
C TRP A 217 -26.85 -5.34 3.92
N GLN A 218 -27.58 -4.89 4.94
CA GLN A 218 -27.00 -4.33 6.15
C GLN A 218 -26.26 -5.39 6.99
N ASN A 219 -26.86 -6.57 7.15
CA ASN A 219 -26.21 -7.68 7.85
C ASN A 219 -25.07 -8.27 7.01
N GLY A 220 -25.23 -8.28 5.70
CA GLY A 220 -24.16 -8.66 4.77
C GLY A 220 -22.93 -7.79 4.91
N LEU A 221 -23.09 -6.47 4.94
CA LEU A 221 -21.98 -5.52 5.16
C LEU A 221 -21.29 -5.68 6.50
N ARG A 222 -22.02 -5.99 7.58
CA ARG A 222 -21.40 -6.21 8.91
C ARG A 222 -20.44 -7.41 8.94
N ARG A 223 -20.54 -8.33 7.99
CA ARG A 223 -19.65 -9.49 7.86
C ARG A 223 -18.40 -9.20 7.02
N ALA A 224 -18.39 -8.10 6.28
CA ALA A 224 -17.26 -7.68 5.47
C ALA A 224 -16.23 -6.93 6.33
N ASP A 225 -14.96 -7.33 6.29
CA ASP A 225 -13.88 -6.64 7.00
C ASP A 225 -13.39 -5.43 6.17
N MET A 226 -14.18 -4.35 6.22
CA MET A 226 -13.94 -3.11 5.48
C MET A 226 -13.80 -1.93 6.43
N LEU A 227 -12.76 -1.12 6.21
CA LEU A 227 -12.45 0.07 7.00
C LEU A 227 -12.45 1.31 6.10
N PHE A 228 -13.01 2.41 6.61
CA PHE A 228 -13.09 3.67 5.89
C PHE A 228 -12.44 4.80 6.69
N PHE A 229 -11.56 5.56 6.03
CA PHE A 229 -10.85 6.67 6.62
C PHE A 229 -10.99 7.90 5.73
N ARG A 230 -11.37 9.03 6.33
CA ARG A 230 -11.34 10.32 5.67
C ARG A 230 -10.05 11.04 6.01
N GLU A 231 -9.24 11.33 5.00
CA GLU A 231 -8.03 12.14 5.12
C GLU A 231 -8.02 13.15 3.97
N ALA A 232 -8.06 14.42 4.29
CA ALA A 232 -8.16 15.49 3.29
C ALA A 232 -7.09 16.57 3.44
N VAL A 233 -6.10 16.36 4.31
CA VAL A 233 -5.12 17.39 4.67
C VAL A 233 -3.69 16.97 4.35
N ARG A 234 -3.32 15.72 4.67
CA ARG A 234 -1.94 15.26 4.55
C ARG A 234 -1.58 14.89 3.12
N THR A 235 -0.37 15.27 2.70
CA THR A 235 0.20 14.92 1.39
C THR A 235 1.64 14.41 1.55
N GLY A 236 2.19 13.79 0.52
CA GLY A 236 3.60 13.37 0.46
C GLY A 236 4.04 12.54 1.66
N VAL A 237 5.10 12.97 2.33
CA VAL A 237 5.72 12.26 3.47
C VAL A 237 4.77 12.15 4.67
N ASP A 238 4.01 13.20 4.98
CA ASP A 238 3.08 13.19 6.12
C ASP A 238 1.94 12.21 5.90
N PHE A 239 1.41 12.16 4.69
CA PHE A 239 0.40 11.18 4.30
C PHE A 239 0.94 9.75 4.43
N THR A 240 2.09 9.47 3.86
CA THR A 240 2.65 8.11 3.86
C THR A 240 3.10 7.65 5.24
N THR A 241 3.53 8.57 6.10
CA THR A 241 3.82 8.29 7.52
C THR A 241 2.54 7.88 8.27
N MET A 242 1.45 8.61 8.08
CA MET A 242 0.14 8.26 8.62
C MET A 242 -0.34 6.91 8.07
N LEU A 243 -0.25 6.71 6.75
CA LEU A 243 -0.66 5.49 6.06
C LEU A 243 0.08 4.25 6.61
N ARG A 244 1.39 4.34 6.80
CA ARG A 244 2.20 3.26 7.39
C ARG A 244 1.70 2.88 8.79
N ARG A 245 1.41 3.87 9.64
CA ARG A 245 0.86 3.64 10.99
C ARG A 245 -0.52 2.97 10.93
N LEU A 246 -1.38 3.43 10.02
CA LEU A 246 -2.70 2.85 9.78
C LEU A 246 -2.60 1.39 9.39
N ILE A 247 -1.77 1.05 8.40
CA ILE A 247 -1.58 -0.33 7.91
C ILE A 247 -1.04 -1.23 9.02
N ARG A 248 -0.01 -0.80 9.74
CA ARG A 248 0.55 -1.56 10.87
C ARG A 248 -0.48 -1.84 11.96
N LYS A 249 -1.34 -0.84 12.27
CA LYS A 249 -2.38 -0.96 13.29
C LYS A 249 -3.53 -1.88 12.84
N THR A 250 -3.98 -1.73 11.61
CA THR A 250 -5.19 -2.41 11.11
C THR A 250 -4.91 -3.77 10.50
N LYS A 251 -3.67 -4.03 10.04
CA LYS A 251 -3.26 -5.28 9.37
C LYS A 251 -4.13 -5.60 8.15
N VAL A 252 -4.46 -4.59 7.36
CA VAL A 252 -5.24 -4.75 6.13
C VAL A 252 -4.42 -5.41 5.03
N ASP A 253 -5.09 -6.20 4.19
CA ASP A 253 -4.49 -6.82 3.02
C ASP A 253 -4.39 -5.83 1.84
N ILE A 254 -5.43 -4.99 1.68
CA ILE A 254 -5.54 -4.03 0.57
C ILE A 254 -5.92 -2.65 1.11
N VAL A 255 -5.26 -1.60 0.58
CA VAL A 255 -5.64 -0.20 0.82
C VAL A 255 -5.93 0.48 -0.51
N TYR A 256 -7.12 1.05 -0.64
CA TYR A 256 -7.49 1.98 -1.71
C TYR A 256 -7.17 3.41 -1.30
N ILE A 257 -6.48 4.15 -2.18
CA ILE A 257 -6.15 5.57 -2.02
C ILE A 257 -6.92 6.32 -3.12
N ASP A 258 -7.94 7.09 -2.74
CA ASP A 258 -8.92 7.68 -3.66
C ASP A 258 -9.22 9.16 -3.32
N PRO A 259 -8.87 10.10 -4.21
CA PRO A 259 -8.04 9.94 -5.39
C PRO A 259 -6.54 10.12 -5.09
N LEU A 260 -5.67 9.53 -5.91
CA LEU A 260 -4.21 9.71 -5.82
C LEU A 260 -3.80 11.18 -5.75
N LEU A 261 -4.45 12.05 -6.55
CA LEU A 261 -4.12 13.47 -6.67
C LEU A 261 -4.17 14.23 -5.34
N SER A 262 -5.04 13.83 -4.45
CA SER A 262 -5.18 14.47 -3.14
C SER A 262 -4.00 14.22 -2.21
N TYR A 263 -3.13 13.23 -2.51
CA TYR A 263 -2.10 12.76 -1.60
C TYR A 263 -0.68 12.85 -2.14
N ILE A 264 -0.50 12.98 -3.46
CA ILE A 264 0.81 12.90 -4.11
C ILE A 264 1.76 14.05 -3.70
N GLY A 265 1.22 15.20 -3.30
CA GLY A 265 2.03 16.32 -2.81
C GLY A 265 2.75 17.15 -3.89
N GLY A 266 2.27 17.10 -5.15
CA GLY A 266 2.84 17.84 -6.26
C GLY A 266 2.07 17.63 -7.56
N ASN A 267 2.65 18.09 -8.67
CA ASN A 267 2.05 17.92 -9.99
C ASN A 267 2.18 16.47 -10.49
N PRO A 268 1.07 15.74 -10.74
CA PRO A 268 1.12 14.35 -11.20
C PRO A 268 1.65 14.17 -12.62
N SER A 269 1.82 15.27 -13.38
CA SER A 269 2.48 15.23 -14.69
C SER A 269 4.00 15.25 -14.59
N ASP A 270 4.53 15.53 -13.41
CA ASP A 270 5.96 15.53 -13.13
C ASP A 270 6.40 14.09 -12.76
N ILE A 271 7.35 13.57 -13.56
CA ILE A 271 7.89 12.23 -13.38
C ILE A 271 8.58 12.08 -12.02
N GLU A 272 9.31 13.12 -11.59
CA GLU A 272 10.06 13.11 -10.34
C GLU A 272 9.12 13.08 -9.13
N VAL A 273 8.04 13.86 -9.16
CA VAL A 273 6.99 13.83 -8.13
C VAL A 273 6.33 12.45 -8.06
N CYS A 274 5.97 11.87 -9.20
CA CYS A 274 5.37 10.54 -9.25
C CYS A 274 6.34 9.46 -8.75
N ALA A 275 7.58 9.48 -9.22
CA ALA A 275 8.61 8.51 -8.81
C ALA A 275 8.92 8.60 -7.32
N ASN A 276 9.04 9.82 -6.78
CA ASN A 276 9.25 10.02 -5.35
C ASN A 276 8.09 9.44 -4.53
N PHE A 277 6.85 9.78 -4.87
CA PHE A 277 5.69 9.30 -4.13
C PHE A 277 5.54 7.78 -4.20
N THR A 278 5.67 7.20 -5.39
CA THR A 278 5.45 5.76 -5.58
C THR A 278 6.63 4.90 -5.14
N ARG A 279 7.87 5.23 -5.60
CA ARG A 279 9.05 4.39 -5.38
C ARG A 279 9.73 4.64 -4.04
N HIS A 280 9.78 5.91 -3.58
CA HIS A 280 10.49 6.23 -2.35
C HIS A 280 9.59 6.30 -1.12
N LEU A 281 8.29 6.59 -1.28
CA LEU A 281 7.38 6.68 -0.13
C LEU A 281 6.43 5.48 -0.01
N LEU A 282 5.76 5.03 -1.07
CA LEU A 282 4.80 3.91 -1.00
C LEU A 282 5.48 2.54 -1.07
N GLN A 283 6.46 2.35 -1.96
CA GLN A 283 7.14 1.05 -2.15
C GLN A 283 7.73 0.49 -0.85
N PRO A 284 8.45 1.27 -0.01
CA PRO A 284 8.95 0.78 1.28
C PRO A 284 7.84 0.27 2.21
N ILE A 285 6.67 0.94 2.23
CA ILE A 285 5.52 0.50 3.04
C ILE A 285 5.02 -0.86 2.56
N MET A 286 4.91 -1.04 1.24
CA MET A 286 4.45 -2.28 0.63
C MET A 286 5.42 -3.44 0.90
N MET A 287 6.72 -3.19 0.76
CA MET A 287 7.77 -4.19 1.04
C MET A 287 7.79 -4.60 2.52
N GLU A 288 7.64 -3.64 3.42
CA GLU A 288 7.65 -3.87 4.87
C GLU A 288 6.41 -4.64 5.36
N THR A 289 5.23 -4.29 4.82
CA THR A 289 3.95 -4.76 5.38
C THR A 289 3.28 -5.85 4.56
N GLY A 290 3.69 -6.02 3.31
CA GLY A 290 3.03 -6.89 2.34
C GLY A 290 1.65 -6.38 1.89
N VAL A 291 1.27 -5.15 2.24
CA VAL A 291 -0.02 -4.56 1.84
C VAL A 291 -0.07 -4.32 0.33
N VAL A 292 -1.23 -4.57 -0.26
CA VAL A 292 -1.52 -4.14 -1.64
C VAL A 292 -2.02 -2.70 -1.62
N ILE A 293 -1.43 -1.84 -2.43
CA ILE A 293 -1.89 -0.46 -2.59
C ILE A 293 -2.58 -0.31 -3.95
N VAL A 294 -3.85 0.11 -3.92
CA VAL A 294 -4.65 0.46 -5.10
C VAL A 294 -4.75 1.98 -5.18
N LEU A 295 -4.09 2.58 -6.16
CA LEU A 295 -4.18 4.02 -6.45
C LEU A 295 -5.32 4.27 -7.43
N VAL A 296 -6.34 5.02 -7.00
CA VAL A 296 -7.43 5.45 -7.88
C VAL A 296 -7.06 6.78 -8.50
N HIS A 297 -6.99 6.81 -9.83
CA HIS A 297 -6.53 7.97 -10.58
C HIS A 297 -7.47 8.35 -11.72
N HIS A 298 -7.58 9.67 -11.97
CA HIS A 298 -8.39 10.22 -13.05
C HIS A 298 -7.52 10.51 -14.27
N PHE A 299 -7.97 10.11 -15.46
CA PHE A 299 -7.37 10.62 -16.68
C PHE A 299 -8.21 11.73 -17.31
N PRO A 300 -7.59 12.68 -18.02
CA PRO A 300 -8.31 13.77 -18.69
C PRO A 300 -9.29 13.23 -19.74
N LYS A 301 -10.34 14.01 -20.01
CA LYS A 301 -11.24 13.69 -21.13
C LYS A 301 -10.49 13.82 -22.46
N PRO A 302 -10.74 12.95 -23.45
CA PRO A 302 -10.17 13.07 -24.79
C PRO A 302 -10.47 14.45 -25.39
N LYS A 303 -9.49 15.05 -26.07
CA LYS A 303 -9.62 16.41 -26.65
C LYS A 303 -10.18 16.45 -28.08
N GLY A 304 -10.57 15.31 -28.70
CA GLY A 304 -10.99 15.28 -30.10
C GLY A 304 -12.03 14.21 -30.42
N LYS A 305 -12.73 14.39 -31.57
CA LYS A 305 -13.73 13.45 -32.10
C LYS A 305 -13.13 12.28 -32.90
N ASP A 306 -11.82 12.28 -33.16
CA ASP A 306 -11.15 11.34 -34.07
C ASP A 306 -10.38 10.22 -33.35
N ASP A 307 -10.64 10.02 -32.06
CA ASP A 307 -9.98 8.99 -31.28
C ASP A 307 -10.48 7.62 -31.74
N LYS A 308 -9.60 6.88 -32.44
CA LYS A 308 -9.78 5.47 -32.73
C LYS A 308 -10.00 4.72 -31.41
N PRO A 309 -10.77 3.62 -31.41
CA PRO A 309 -10.88 2.78 -30.24
C PRO A 309 -9.47 2.25 -29.87
N GLU A 310 -8.89 2.84 -28.84
CA GLU A 310 -7.60 2.43 -28.29
C GLU A 310 -7.76 1.08 -27.62
N SER A 311 -6.75 0.23 -27.74
CA SER A 311 -6.70 -1.00 -26.96
C SER A 311 -6.69 -0.69 -25.45
N VAL A 312 -7.04 -1.67 -24.62
CA VAL A 312 -6.97 -1.53 -23.14
C VAL A 312 -5.55 -1.16 -22.71
N ALA A 313 -4.53 -1.69 -23.40
CA ALA A 313 -3.13 -1.38 -23.15
C ALA A 313 -2.80 0.08 -23.51
N ASP A 314 -3.25 0.57 -24.66
CA ASP A 314 -3.03 1.96 -25.07
C ASP A 314 -3.69 2.94 -24.09
N MET A 315 -4.85 2.59 -23.58
CA MET A 315 -5.55 3.40 -22.56
C MET A 315 -4.78 3.48 -21.23
N ALA A 316 -4.04 2.44 -20.87
CA ALA A 316 -3.20 2.47 -19.68
C ALA A 316 -2.07 3.51 -19.79
N TYR A 317 -1.68 3.89 -21.00
CA TYR A 317 -0.61 4.87 -21.26
C TYR A 317 -1.12 6.21 -21.80
N SER A 318 -2.32 6.24 -22.40
CA SER A 318 -2.87 7.45 -23.01
C SER A 318 -3.61 8.33 -22.00
N GLY A 319 -2.92 9.19 -21.31
CA GLY A 319 -3.59 10.24 -20.54
C GLY A 319 -3.24 10.34 -19.05
N PHE A 320 -2.20 9.67 -18.63
CA PHE A 320 -1.77 9.69 -17.23
C PHE A 320 -0.73 10.74 -16.96
N GLY A 321 -0.80 11.92 -17.12
CA GLY A 321 0.18 12.94 -16.71
C GLY A 321 1.66 12.44 -16.69
N SER A 322 1.93 11.33 -16.06
CA SER A 322 3.24 10.67 -16.08
C SER A 322 3.08 9.16 -16.39
N SER A 323 3.83 8.67 -17.40
CA SER A 323 3.97 7.24 -17.69
C SER A 323 4.58 6.45 -16.51
N ASP A 324 5.21 7.14 -15.56
CA ASP A 324 5.85 6.52 -14.41
C ASP A 324 4.84 5.82 -13.48
N LEU A 325 3.63 6.36 -13.30
CA LEU A 325 2.57 5.70 -12.52
C LEU A 325 2.19 4.34 -13.13
N THR A 326 2.02 4.31 -14.46
CA THR A 326 1.73 3.07 -15.17
C THR A 326 2.91 2.10 -15.10
N ASN A 327 4.14 2.60 -15.23
CA ASN A 327 5.35 1.77 -15.16
C ASN A 327 5.57 1.20 -13.77
N TRP A 328 5.32 1.97 -12.71
CA TRP A 328 5.42 1.51 -11.33
C TRP A 328 4.35 0.45 -10.99
N ALA A 329 3.12 0.64 -11.47
CA ALA A 329 2.03 -0.28 -11.18
C ALA A 329 2.30 -1.67 -11.77
N ARG A 330 2.22 -2.70 -10.92
CA ARG A 330 2.29 -4.09 -11.34
C ARG A 330 1.05 -4.49 -12.14
N GLU A 331 -0.12 -3.99 -11.73
CA GLU A 331 -1.41 -4.22 -12.35
C GLU A 331 -2.09 -2.88 -12.69
N VAL A 332 -2.79 -2.84 -13.82
CA VAL A 332 -3.54 -1.64 -14.23
C VAL A 332 -4.96 -2.06 -14.62
N ILE A 333 -5.93 -1.49 -13.91
CA ILE A 333 -7.37 -1.66 -14.15
C ILE A 333 -7.88 -0.40 -14.82
N VAL A 334 -8.56 -0.55 -15.96
CA VAL A 334 -9.12 0.56 -16.75
C VAL A 334 -10.63 0.50 -16.73
N LEU A 335 -11.28 1.62 -16.38
CA LEU A 335 -12.72 1.80 -16.51
C LEU A 335 -13.00 2.93 -17.51
N LYS A 336 -13.49 2.60 -18.68
CA LYS A 336 -13.81 3.57 -19.76
C LYS A 336 -15.30 3.53 -20.13
N GLU A 337 -15.94 4.67 -20.16
CA GLU A 337 -17.31 4.78 -20.67
C GLU A 337 -17.35 4.51 -22.18
N VAL A 338 -18.23 3.60 -22.59
CA VAL A 338 -18.38 3.16 -24.00
C VAL A 338 -19.78 3.39 -24.56
N GLY A 339 -20.74 3.81 -23.72
CA GLY A 339 -22.11 4.13 -24.16
C GLY A 339 -22.69 5.23 -23.26
N PHE A 340 -23.24 6.27 -23.91
CA PHE A 340 -23.77 7.45 -23.21
C PHE A 340 -25.27 7.36 -22.91
N ASN A 341 -25.95 6.39 -23.46
CA ASN A 341 -27.38 6.16 -23.20
C ASN A 341 -27.56 5.40 -21.87
N GLN A 342 -28.71 5.59 -21.23
CA GLN A 342 -29.09 4.81 -20.05
C GLN A 342 -29.51 3.38 -20.43
N PRO A 343 -29.05 2.36 -19.68
CA PRO A 343 -28.06 2.42 -18.64
C PRO A 343 -26.64 2.73 -19.16
N ARG A 344 -25.89 3.57 -18.45
CA ARG A 344 -24.50 3.90 -18.84
C ARG A 344 -23.64 2.63 -18.86
N ARG A 345 -22.81 2.50 -19.89
CA ARG A 345 -21.98 1.33 -20.14
C ARG A 345 -20.52 1.65 -20.12
N PHE A 346 -19.74 0.70 -19.61
CA PHE A 346 -18.34 0.88 -19.40
C PHE A 346 -17.57 -0.37 -19.84
N MET A 347 -16.42 -0.19 -20.44
CA MET A 347 -15.44 -1.23 -20.61
C MET A 347 -14.59 -1.28 -19.34
N LEU A 348 -14.54 -2.44 -18.72
CA LEU A 348 -13.62 -2.79 -17.65
C LEU A 348 -12.52 -3.66 -18.26
N GLY A 349 -11.26 -3.23 -18.15
CA GLY A 349 -10.13 -3.92 -18.77
C GLY A 349 -8.95 -4.06 -17.83
N MET A 350 -8.21 -5.17 -17.98
CA MET A 350 -6.96 -5.46 -17.28
C MET A 350 -5.81 -5.21 -18.24
N ALA A 351 -5.16 -4.04 -18.11
CA ALA A 351 -4.13 -3.60 -19.08
C ALA A 351 -2.78 -4.27 -18.87
N LYS A 352 -2.50 -4.78 -17.67
CA LYS A 352 -1.29 -5.54 -17.35
C LYS A 352 -1.67 -6.88 -16.74
N ARG A 353 -0.98 -7.97 -17.17
CA ARG A 353 -1.14 -9.34 -16.65
C ARG A 353 -2.60 -9.81 -16.55
N GLY A 354 -3.46 -9.32 -17.45
CA GLY A 354 -4.89 -9.58 -17.43
C GLY A 354 -5.25 -11.07 -17.58
N ASP A 355 -4.41 -11.86 -18.23
CA ASP A 355 -4.50 -13.31 -18.37
C ASP A 355 -4.51 -14.05 -17.01
N ARG A 356 -3.88 -13.46 -15.98
CA ARG A 356 -3.80 -13.99 -14.61
C ARG A 356 -4.92 -13.51 -13.70
N SER A 357 -5.67 -12.50 -14.10
CA SER A 357 -6.71 -11.88 -13.26
C SER A 357 -7.88 -12.82 -12.96
N GLY A 358 -8.14 -13.74 -13.87
CA GLY A 358 -9.33 -14.58 -13.84
C GLY A 358 -10.60 -13.87 -14.31
N LEU A 359 -10.48 -12.63 -14.87
CA LEU A 359 -11.63 -11.89 -15.41
C LEU A 359 -12.40 -12.74 -16.40
N LYS A 360 -13.73 -12.78 -16.25
CA LYS A 360 -14.62 -13.59 -17.08
C LYS A 360 -15.68 -12.73 -17.73
N ASP A 361 -16.07 -13.09 -18.95
CA ASP A 361 -17.27 -12.57 -19.57
C ASP A 361 -18.53 -13.18 -18.91
N LYS A 362 -19.70 -12.73 -19.31
CA LYS A 362 -20.98 -13.22 -18.77
C LYS A 362 -21.26 -14.72 -19.05
N ASN A 363 -20.53 -15.31 -20.00
CA ASN A 363 -20.62 -16.73 -20.33
C ASN A 363 -19.61 -17.59 -19.56
N GLY A 364 -18.79 -16.94 -18.69
CA GLY A 364 -17.77 -17.60 -17.89
C GLY A 364 -16.42 -17.78 -18.59
N ASN A 365 -16.23 -17.26 -19.81
CA ASN A 365 -14.97 -17.38 -20.55
C ASN A 365 -13.95 -16.35 -20.02
N LYS A 366 -12.69 -16.76 -19.84
CA LYS A 366 -11.59 -15.85 -19.49
C LYS A 366 -11.37 -14.80 -20.58
N THR A 367 -11.18 -13.55 -20.17
CA THR A 367 -10.95 -12.43 -21.09
C THR A 367 -10.09 -11.33 -20.43
N GLY A 368 -9.45 -10.47 -21.23
CA GLY A 368 -8.74 -9.29 -20.72
C GLY A 368 -9.62 -8.06 -20.50
N SER A 369 -10.87 -8.08 -21.02
CA SER A 369 -11.83 -6.97 -20.85
C SER A 369 -13.27 -7.45 -20.99
N ILE A 370 -14.18 -6.75 -20.30
CA ILE A 370 -15.63 -6.97 -20.35
C ILE A 370 -16.37 -5.65 -20.49
N VAL A 371 -17.61 -5.72 -20.98
CA VAL A 371 -18.51 -4.57 -20.92
C VAL A 371 -19.51 -4.78 -19.79
N ILE A 372 -19.56 -3.78 -18.95
CA ILE A 372 -20.42 -3.70 -17.78
C ILE A 372 -21.36 -2.50 -17.89
N GLN A 373 -22.43 -2.51 -17.13
CA GLN A 373 -23.37 -1.40 -17.04
C GLN A 373 -23.56 -0.96 -15.60
N ARG A 374 -23.87 0.31 -15.43
CA ARG A 374 -24.29 0.87 -14.14
C ARG A 374 -25.81 0.80 -14.03
N GLY A 375 -26.32 0.39 -12.87
CA GLY A 375 -27.75 0.37 -12.59
C GLY A 375 -28.41 1.74 -12.70
N VAL A 376 -29.63 1.78 -13.15
CA VAL A 376 -30.43 3.02 -13.21
C VAL A 376 -31.05 3.28 -11.83
N GLY A 377 -30.82 4.47 -11.29
CA GLY A 377 -31.35 4.85 -9.96
C GLY A 377 -30.64 4.20 -8.77
N THR A 378 -29.63 3.36 -9.00
CA THR A 378 -28.81 2.71 -7.97
C THR A 378 -27.33 2.74 -8.34
N ILE A 379 -26.45 2.71 -7.36
CA ILE A 379 -25.01 2.58 -7.59
C ILE A 379 -24.66 1.09 -7.59
N SER A 380 -25.01 0.41 -8.69
CA SER A 380 -24.75 -1.01 -8.88
C SER A 380 -24.04 -1.28 -10.21
N TRP A 381 -23.34 -2.43 -10.31
CA TRP A 381 -22.53 -2.79 -11.45
C TRP A 381 -22.78 -4.23 -11.88
N ASP A 382 -23.16 -4.45 -13.14
CA ASP A 382 -23.47 -5.76 -13.69
C ASP A 382 -22.92 -5.90 -15.12
N TYR A 383 -22.91 -7.11 -15.65
CA TYR A 383 -22.61 -7.35 -17.07
C TYR A 383 -23.60 -6.63 -17.98
N ALA A 384 -23.10 -5.98 -19.01
CA ALA A 384 -23.97 -5.40 -20.02
C ALA A 384 -24.61 -6.50 -20.91
N PRO A 385 -25.87 -6.32 -21.37
CA PRO A 385 -26.49 -7.22 -22.35
C PRO A 385 -25.68 -7.30 -23.66
N PRO A 386 -25.72 -8.46 -24.38
CA PRO A 386 -24.92 -8.66 -25.60
C PRO A 386 -25.30 -7.77 -26.77
N GLU A 387 -26.56 -7.31 -26.83
CA GLU A 387 -27.16 -6.61 -27.97
C GLU A 387 -26.55 -5.22 -28.28
N VAL A 388 -25.55 -4.79 -27.58
CA VAL A 388 -25.02 -3.41 -27.59
C VAL A 388 -23.74 -3.24 -28.38
N PHE A 389 -23.19 -4.29 -28.94
CA PHE A 389 -21.99 -4.21 -29.78
C PHE A 389 -22.26 -3.93 -31.26
N VAL A 390 -23.35 -3.28 -31.60
CA VAL A 390 -23.44 -2.63 -32.90
C VAL A 390 -22.60 -1.35 -32.81
N VAL A 391 -21.30 -1.48 -32.98
CA VAL A 391 -20.47 -0.36 -33.46
C VAL A 391 -21.12 0.03 -34.78
N ASP A 392 -21.69 1.22 -34.83
CA ASP A 392 -22.27 1.79 -36.05
C ASP A 392 -21.16 1.90 -37.11
N LYS A 393 -20.91 0.81 -37.84
CA LYS A 393 -20.05 0.78 -39.04
C LYS A 393 -20.65 1.57 -40.20
N ALA A 394 -21.84 2.14 -40.02
CA ALA A 394 -22.56 2.86 -41.06
C ALA A 394 -22.10 4.31 -41.27
N ALA A 395 -21.31 4.89 -40.35
CA ALA A 395 -20.87 6.30 -40.46
C ALA A 395 -19.59 6.52 -41.26
N SER A 396 -18.92 5.48 -41.76
CA SER A 396 -17.61 5.63 -42.43
C SER A 396 -17.60 5.50 -43.95
N LYS A 397 -18.76 5.55 -44.61
CA LYS A 397 -18.81 5.61 -46.08
C LYS A 397 -19.53 6.86 -46.57
N LYS A 398 -18.88 8.04 -46.47
CA LYS A 398 -19.13 9.10 -47.44
C LYS A 398 -18.22 8.83 -48.65
N PRO A 399 -18.79 8.70 -49.89
CA PRO A 399 -17.93 8.56 -51.07
C PRO A 399 -17.22 9.88 -51.35
N TRP A 400 -15.93 9.78 -51.62
CA TRP A 400 -15.12 10.88 -52.11
C TRP A 400 -15.71 11.43 -53.42
N GLY A 401 -16.42 12.53 -53.34
CA GLY A 401 -16.84 13.30 -54.48
C GLY A 401 -15.62 13.97 -55.10
N GLY A 402 -15.11 13.44 -56.19
CA GLY A 402 -14.06 14.07 -56.98
C GLY A 402 -14.52 15.44 -57.50
N ARG A 403 -13.72 16.47 -57.27
CA ARG A 403 -13.83 17.76 -57.94
C ARG A 403 -13.31 17.62 -59.40
N PRO A 404 -14.03 18.11 -60.41
CA PRO A 404 -13.51 18.15 -61.78
C PRO A 404 -12.42 19.19 -61.89
N ARG A 405 -11.35 18.87 -62.57
CA ARG A 405 -10.28 19.79 -62.97
C ARG A 405 -10.85 20.83 -63.97
N ARG A 406 -10.61 22.08 -63.71
CA ARG A 406 -10.43 23.12 -64.67
C ARG A 406 -9.12 23.86 -64.44
#